data_07300db06f3d45138a5e93de31ed4c15
#
_entry.id   07300db06f3d45138a5e93de31ed4c15
#
_cell.length_a   1.000
_cell.length_b   1.000
_cell.length_c   1.000
_cell.angle_alpha   90.00
_cell.angle_beta   90.00
_cell.angle_gamma   90.00
#
_symmetry.space_group_name_H-M   'P 1'
#
loop_
_entity.id
_entity.type
_entity.pdbx_description
1 polymer ?
#
loop_
_entity_poly.entity_id
_entity_poly.type
_entity_poly.pdbx_seq_one_letter_code
_entity_poly.pdbx_strand_id
1 'polypeptide(L)'
;MKKMKDVEAFNKRVLREAVSIKSIESDFTQIKHLDLFNEDITSKGKFYYRYNDKISLDYSSPTKYLIVINADKLKIVSDGKKNVVNLKSNKVMSEMRSMLAACMSGNISQISGYNMEYFEDTNSYLIKIKPTNKSVQAYISGFDIYMDKKDMSVSKLRISENATDYTDYLFQNKKFNTLTDDKKFSVN
;
A
#
# COMPACT_ATOMS: atom_id res chain seq x y z
N MET A 1 19.77 0.21 8.09
CA MET A 1 19.19 1.57 8.08
C MET A 1 19.46 2.27 9.40
N LYS A 2 19.77 3.55 9.38
CA LYS A 2 19.94 4.42 10.57
C LYS A 2 18.68 5.26 10.77
N LYS A 3 18.47 5.73 12.00
CA LYS A 3 17.39 6.67 12.30
C LYS A 3 17.58 7.95 11.49
N MET A 4 16.51 8.41 10.86
CA MET A 4 16.53 9.64 10.04
C MET A 4 16.78 10.86 10.95
N LYS A 5 17.68 11.74 10.52
CA LYS A 5 18.02 12.94 11.29
C LYS A 5 17.09 14.12 10.99
N ASP A 6 16.67 14.23 9.72
CA ASP A 6 15.86 15.36 9.24
C ASP A 6 14.55 14.85 8.62
N VAL A 7 13.59 14.58 9.51
CA VAL A 7 12.25 14.12 9.12
C VAL A 7 11.47 15.26 8.44
N GLU A 8 11.73 16.51 8.78
CA GLU A 8 11.06 17.65 8.17
C GLU A 8 11.43 17.81 6.69
N ALA A 9 12.72 17.73 6.38
CA ALA A 9 13.18 17.75 4.98
C ALA A 9 12.63 16.58 4.18
N PHE A 10 12.55 15.38 4.78
CA PHE A 10 11.91 14.22 4.17
C PHE A 10 10.45 14.51 3.83
N ASN A 11 9.64 14.98 4.79
CA ASN A 11 8.22 15.26 4.59
C ASN A 11 7.98 16.33 3.50
N LYS A 12 8.79 17.40 3.50
CA LYS A 12 8.75 18.43 2.45
C LYS A 12 9.04 17.84 1.06
N ARG A 13 10.03 16.94 0.98
CA ARG A 13 10.39 16.28 -0.28
C ARG A 13 9.26 15.36 -0.77
N VAL A 14 8.71 14.50 0.10
CA VAL A 14 7.59 13.61 -0.26
C VAL A 14 6.41 14.42 -0.78
N LEU A 15 6.03 15.49 -0.09
CA LEU A 15 4.91 16.34 -0.49
C LEU A 15 5.14 16.98 -1.86
N ARG A 16 6.35 17.51 -2.11
CA ARG A 16 6.71 18.13 -3.38
C ARG A 16 6.64 17.16 -4.56
N GLU A 17 7.20 15.96 -4.40
CA GLU A 17 7.23 14.96 -5.47
C GLU A 17 5.83 14.37 -5.72
N ALA A 18 5.03 14.19 -4.67
CA ALA A 18 3.67 13.63 -4.77
C ALA A 18 2.73 14.48 -5.64
N VAL A 19 2.91 15.80 -5.68
CA VAL A 19 2.06 16.71 -6.49
C VAL A 19 2.09 16.35 -7.99
N SER A 20 3.20 15.84 -8.48
CA SER A 20 3.37 15.46 -9.89
C SER A 20 2.78 14.10 -10.25
N ILE A 21 2.49 13.24 -9.24
CA ILE A 21 2.04 11.87 -9.45
C ILE A 21 0.51 11.83 -9.52
N LYS A 22 -0.02 11.64 -10.72
CA LYS A 22 -1.46 11.48 -10.98
C LYS A 22 -1.88 10.01 -11.08
N SER A 23 -0.98 9.14 -11.52
CA SER A 23 -1.23 7.71 -11.60
C SER A 23 0.08 6.91 -11.52
N ILE A 24 -0.03 5.67 -11.05
CA ILE A 24 1.06 4.70 -11.03
C ILE A 24 0.54 3.40 -11.60
N GLU A 25 1.34 2.77 -12.45
CA GLU A 25 1.20 1.40 -12.89
C GLU A 25 2.47 0.66 -12.54
N SER A 26 2.37 -0.52 -11.94
CA SER A 26 3.54 -1.34 -11.62
C SER A 26 3.21 -2.83 -11.62
N ASP A 27 4.24 -3.65 -11.74
CA ASP A 27 4.16 -5.03 -11.33
C ASP A 27 4.17 -5.08 -9.80
N PHE A 28 3.51 -6.08 -9.22
CA PHE A 28 3.68 -6.37 -7.80
C PHE A 28 3.90 -7.86 -7.55
N THR A 29 4.64 -8.14 -6.49
CA THR A 29 4.72 -9.45 -5.86
C THR A 29 4.22 -9.31 -4.45
N GLN A 30 3.24 -10.12 -4.08
CA GLN A 30 2.76 -10.25 -2.71
C GLN A 30 3.38 -11.51 -2.10
N ILE A 31 3.91 -11.39 -0.89
CA ILE A 31 4.40 -12.53 -0.10
C ILE A 31 3.64 -12.48 1.21
N LYS A 32 2.79 -13.47 1.44
CA LYS A 32 2.08 -13.64 2.71
C LYS A 32 2.77 -14.70 3.53
N HIS A 33 3.33 -14.29 4.66
CA HIS A 33 3.94 -15.16 5.66
C HIS A 33 2.93 -15.51 6.73
N LEU A 34 2.75 -16.82 6.97
CA LEU A 34 1.91 -17.36 8.02
C LEU A 34 2.76 -18.27 8.89
N ASP A 35 3.09 -17.82 10.07
CA ASP A 35 4.00 -18.50 11.01
C ASP A 35 3.51 -19.94 11.35
N LEU A 36 2.20 -20.10 11.53
CA LEU A 36 1.58 -21.39 11.83
C LEU A 36 1.92 -22.49 10.80
N PHE A 37 2.06 -22.11 9.53
CA PHE A 37 2.34 -23.06 8.44
C PHE A 37 3.82 -23.09 8.07
N ASN A 38 4.63 -22.18 8.60
CA ASN A 38 6.04 -21.95 8.22
C ASN A 38 6.22 -21.88 6.69
N GLU A 39 5.27 -21.28 6.00
CA GLU A 39 5.21 -21.19 4.55
C GLU A 39 4.93 -19.75 4.09
N ASP A 40 5.56 -19.39 2.99
CA ASP A 40 5.29 -18.13 2.28
C ASP A 40 4.38 -18.40 1.07
N ILE A 41 3.23 -17.74 1.04
CA ILE A 41 2.35 -17.76 -0.13
C ILE A 41 2.71 -16.58 -1.02
N THR A 42 3.21 -16.86 -2.22
CA THR A 42 3.59 -15.84 -3.19
C THR A 42 2.53 -15.69 -4.26
N SER A 43 2.09 -14.45 -4.47
CA SER A 43 1.18 -14.05 -5.55
C SER A 43 1.79 -12.91 -6.37
N LYS A 44 1.43 -12.82 -7.65
CA LYS A 44 1.94 -11.77 -8.55
C LYS A 44 0.79 -11.15 -9.34
N GLY A 45 0.99 -9.91 -9.76
CA GLY A 45 -0.01 -9.21 -10.56
C GLY A 45 0.41 -7.81 -10.98
N LYS A 46 -0.58 -7.02 -11.36
CA LYS A 46 -0.45 -5.61 -11.71
C LYS A 46 -1.11 -4.74 -10.65
N PHE A 47 -0.42 -3.70 -10.25
CA PHE A 47 -0.91 -2.66 -9.35
C PHE A 47 -1.19 -1.38 -10.15
N TYR A 48 -2.32 -0.77 -9.88
CA TYR A 48 -2.72 0.50 -10.44
C TYR A 48 -3.16 1.43 -9.32
N TYR A 49 -2.67 2.65 -9.37
CA TYR A 49 -3.10 3.75 -8.51
C TYR A 49 -3.48 4.95 -9.35
N ARG A 50 -4.51 5.66 -8.95
CA ARG A 50 -4.86 6.96 -9.51
C ARG A 50 -5.23 7.93 -8.38
N TYR A 51 -4.83 9.18 -8.54
CA TYR A 51 -5.19 10.28 -7.63
C TYR A 51 -6.68 10.22 -7.25
N ASN A 52 -7.02 10.63 -6.03
CA ASN A 52 -8.28 10.38 -5.32
C ASN A 52 -8.43 8.91 -4.86
N ASP A 53 -7.33 8.28 -4.47
CA ASP A 53 -7.29 7.01 -3.72
C ASP A 53 -7.95 5.82 -4.42
N LYS A 54 -7.89 5.80 -5.76
CA LYS A 54 -8.33 4.65 -6.54
C LYS A 54 -7.19 3.66 -6.62
N ILE A 55 -7.44 2.42 -6.23
CA ILE A 55 -6.47 1.32 -6.22
C ILE A 55 -7.06 0.12 -6.93
N SER A 56 -6.24 -0.55 -7.73
CA SER A 56 -6.57 -1.84 -8.32
C SER A 56 -5.39 -2.79 -8.20
N LEU A 57 -5.66 -4.00 -7.72
CA LEU A 57 -4.72 -5.13 -7.65
C LEU A 57 -5.27 -6.23 -8.53
N ASP A 58 -4.64 -6.44 -9.69
CA ASP A 58 -5.03 -7.45 -10.69
C ASP A 58 -4.06 -8.62 -10.60
N TYR A 59 -4.45 -9.64 -9.83
CA TYR A 59 -3.63 -10.84 -9.58
C TYR A 59 -3.68 -11.79 -10.77
N SER A 60 -2.51 -12.25 -11.19
CA SER A 60 -2.35 -13.17 -12.33
C SER A 60 -1.88 -14.56 -11.91
N SER A 61 -1.24 -14.71 -10.75
CA SER A 61 -0.64 -15.97 -10.29
C SER A 61 -0.61 -16.01 -8.75
N PRO A 62 -0.78 -17.19 -8.10
CA PRO A 62 -1.16 -18.47 -8.69
C PRO A 62 -2.64 -18.50 -9.12
N THR A 63 -3.48 -17.69 -8.50
CA THR A 63 -4.91 -17.59 -8.78
C THR A 63 -5.24 -16.21 -9.36
N LYS A 64 -6.07 -16.19 -10.39
CA LYS A 64 -6.55 -14.93 -10.97
C LYS A 64 -7.68 -14.36 -10.13
N TYR A 65 -7.50 -13.17 -9.60
CA TYR A 65 -8.56 -12.38 -8.98
C TYR A 65 -8.23 -10.89 -9.05
N LEU A 66 -9.25 -10.08 -8.87
CA LEU A 66 -9.14 -8.63 -8.97
C LEU A 66 -9.70 -7.99 -7.72
N ILE A 67 -8.93 -7.09 -7.13
CA ILE A 67 -9.38 -6.21 -6.05
C ILE A 67 -9.40 -4.79 -6.59
N VAL A 68 -10.54 -4.10 -6.47
CA VAL A 68 -10.66 -2.68 -6.81
C VAL A 68 -11.21 -1.91 -5.62
N ILE A 69 -10.50 -0.86 -5.25
CA ILE A 69 -10.93 0.12 -4.25
C ILE A 69 -11.20 1.44 -4.98
N ASN A 70 -12.41 1.93 -4.89
CA ASN A 70 -12.80 3.23 -5.44
C ASN A 70 -13.85 3.86 -4.54
N ALA A 71 -13.56 5.04 -4.01
CA ALA A 71 -14.34 5.69 -2.97
C ALA A 71 -14.57 4.73 -1.77
N ASP A 72 -15.81 4.54 -1.34
CA ASP A 72 -16.16 3.65 -0.22
C ASP A 72 -16.49 2.21 -0.66
N LYS A 73 -16.16 1.85 -1.91
CA LYS A 73 -16.47 0.52 -2.45
C LYS A 73 -15.21 -0.32 -2.58
N LEU A 74 -15.33 -1.57 -2.17
CA LEU A 74 -14.36 -2.64 -2.39
C LEU A 74 -15.03 -3.68 -3.29
N LYS A 75 -14.51 -3.84 -4.52
CA LYS A 75 -14.90 -4.91 -5.43
C LYS A 75 -13.86 -6.01 -5.42
N ILE A 76 -14.32 -7.24 -5.29
CA ILE A 76 -13.49 -8.45 -5.43
C ILE A 76 -14.12 -9.31 -6.51
N VAL A 77 -13.32 -9.71 -7.49
CA VAL A 77 -13.73 -10.66 -8.55
C VAL A 77 -12.83 -11.88 -8.47
N SER A 78 -13.41 -13.05 -8.26
CA SER A 78 -12.73 -14.34 -8.26
C SER A 78 -13.62 -15.38 -8.91
N ASP A 79 -13.06 -16.24 -9.75
CA ASP A 79 -13.78 -17.31 -10.45
C ASP A 79 -15.05 -16.84 -11.20
N GLY A 80 -14.95 -15.66 -11.81
CA GLY A 80 -16.07 -15.03 -12.53
C GLY A 80 -17.18 -14.45 -11.63
N LYS A 81 -17.07 -14.61 -10.31
CA LYS A 81 -18.01 -14.04 -9.34
C LYS A 81 -17.54 -12.67 -8.89
N LYS A 82 -18.45 -11.70 -8.95
CA LYS A 82 -18.21 -10.34 -8.48
C LYS A 82 -18.91 -10.13 -7.14
N ASN A 83 -18.15 -9.64 -6.16
CA ASN A 83 -18.66 -9.17 -4.88
C ASN A 83 -18.28 -7.70 -4.69
N VAL A 84 -19.26 -6.86 -4.37
CA VAL A 84 -19.02 -5.43 -4.07
C VAL A 84 -19.58 -5.15 -2.69
N VAL A 85 -18.69 -4.68 -1.81
CA VAL A 85 -19.02 -4.37 -0.42
C VAL A 85 -18.55 -2.98 -0.06
N ASN A 86 -19.04 -2.46 1.08
CA ASN A 86 -18.48 -1.23 1.63
C ASN A 86 -17.06 -1.51 2.12
N LEU A 87 -16.11 -0.65 1.73
CA LEU A 87 -14.70 -0.79 2.11
C LEU A 87 -14.51 -0.85 3.64
N LYS A 88 -15.33 -0.11 4.40
CA LYS A 88 -15.30 -0.10 5.87
C LYS A 88 -15.59 -1.46 6.51
N SER A 89 -16.19 -2.40 5.77
CA SER A 89 -16.40 -3.78 6.25
C SER A 89 -15.13 -4.63 6.22
N ASN A 90 -14.07 -4.19 5.50
CA ASN A 90 -12.77 -4.85 5.46
C ASN A 90 -11.68 -3.92 6.02
N LYS A 91 -11.36 -4.09 7.31
CA LYS A 91 -10.41 -3.22 8.02
C LYS A 91 -9.03 -3.22 7.39
N VAL A 92 -8.50 -4.40 7.01
CA VAL A 92 -7.16 -4.50 6.40
C VAL A 92 -7.08 -3.72 5.09
N MET A 93 -8.06 -3.90 4.19
CA MET A 93 -8.10 -3.17 2.92
C MET A 93 -8.32 -1.66 3.11
N SER A 94 -9.14 -1.28 4.10
CA SER A 94 -9.36 0.13 4.44
C SER A 94 -8.08 0.80 4.92
N GLU A 95 -7.33 0.14 5.81
CA GLU A 95 -6.07 0.68 6.33
C GLU A 95 -4.96 0.66 5.28
N MET A 96 -4.84 -0.40 4.48
CA MET A 96 -3.91 -0.46 3.35
C MET A 96 -4.14 0.71 2.37
N ARG A 97 -5.41 0.96 2.00
CA ARG A 97 -5.75 2.12 1.16
C ARG A 97 -5.30 3.42 1.80
N SER A 98 -5.61 3.63 3.07
CA SER A 98 -5.27 4.87 3.78
C SER A 98 -3.76 5.11 3.82
N MET A 99 -2.97 4.06 4.07
CA MET A 99 -1.51 4.14 4.08
C MET A 99 -0.93 4.44 2.69
N LEU A 100 -1.37 3.72 1.66
CA LEU A 100 -0.92 3.97 0.29
C LEU A 100 -1.32 5.36 -0.19
N ALA A 101 -2.56 5.78 0.06
CA ALA A 101 -3.05 7.11 -0.29
C ALA A 101 -2.22 8.22 0.36
N ALA A 102 -1.90 8.09 1.63
CA ALA A 102 -1.07 9.07 2.35
C ALA A 102 0.36 9.13 1.78
N CYS A 103 0.95 7.99 1.44
CA CYS A 103 2.26 7.96 0.79
C CYS A 103 2.23 8.63 -0.58
N MET A 104 1.20 8.32 -1.40
CA MET A 104 1.08 8.85 -2.76
C MET A 104 0.72 10.34 -2.80
N SER A 105 -0.03 10.83 -1.81
CA SER A 105 -0.37 12.26 -1.67
C SER A 105 0.71 13.08 -0.96
N GLY A 106 1.73 12.44 -0.40
CA GLY A 106 2.77 13.10 0.40
C GLY A 106 2.33 13.49 1.82
N ASN A 107 1.12 13.12 2.24
CA ASN A 107 0.55 13.51 3.52
C ASN A 107 0.78 12.48 4.64
N ILE A 108 1.81 11.65 4.51
CA ILE A 108 2.10 10.58 5.47
C ILE A 108 2.28 11.10 6.91
N SER A 109 2.89 12.26 7.09
CA SER A 109 3.10 12.87 8.40
C SER A 109 1.83 13.40 9.07
N GLN A 110 0.73 13.50 8.34
CA GLN A 110 -0.55 14.05 8.82
C GLN A 110 -1.57 12.96 9.19
N ILE A 111 -1.21 11.68 9.04
CA ILE A 111 -2.10 10.58 9.42
C ILE A 111 -2.24 10.58 10.95
N SER A 112 -3.46 10.76 11.44
CA SER A 112 -3.77 10.69 12.88
C SER A 112 -4.02 9.25 13.33
N GLY A 113 -3.76 8.97 14.62
CA GLY A 113 -4.02 7.65 15.20
C GLY A 113 -2.89 6.64 14.98
N TYR A 114 -1.69 7.11 14.64
CA TYR A 114 -0.50 6.28 14.45
C TYR A 114 0.74 6.91 15.06
N ASN A 115 1.63 6.08 15.59
CA ASN A 115 3.00 6.44 15.93
C ASN A 115 3.91 6.09 14.76
N MET A 116 4.83 7.00 14.43
CA MET A 116 5.74 6.85 13.27
C MET A 116 7.19 6.96 13.69
N GLU A 117 8.02 6.10 13.13
CA GLU A 117 9.47 6.17 13.22
C GLU A 117 10.07 6.16 11.81
N TYR A 118 11.08 7.00 11.60
CA TYR A 118 11.67 7.21 10.29
C TYR A 118 13.12 6.77 10.28
N PHE A 119 13.47 6.00 9.26
CA PHE A 119 14.82 5.47 9.04
C PHE A 119 15.24 5.69 7.59
N GLU A 120 16.53 5.66 7.36
CA GLU A 120 17.11 5.80 6.03
C GLU A 120 18.38 4.98 5.87
N ASP A 121 18.69 4.61 4.63
CA ASP A 121 20.00 4.17 4.17
C ASP A 121 20.41 4.95 2.91
N THR A 122 21.37 4.44 2.16
CA THR A 122 21.87 5.11 0.94
C THR A 122 20.79 5.28 -0.11
N ASN A 123 19.89 4.28 -0.29
CA ASN A 123 18.98 4.20 -1.44
C ASN A 123 17.50 4.33 -1.05
N SER A 124 17.18 4.15 0.23
CA SER A 124 15.80 4.00 0.67
C SER A 124 15.49 4.79 1.95
N TYR A 125 14.22 5.11 2.09
CA TYR A 125 13.60 5.47 3.35
C TYR A 125 12.74 4.32 3.86
N LEU A 126 12.63 4.20 5.19
CA LEU A 126 11.70 3.30 5.86
C LEU A 126 10.90 4.09 6.89
N ILE A 127 9.59 4.02 6.78
CA ILE A 127 8.66 4.57 7.76
C ILE A 127 7.98 3.38 8.44
N LYS A 128 8.22 3.25 9.75
CA LYS A 128 7.52 2.29 10.60
C LYS A 128 6.32 2.95 11.24
N ILE A 129 5.16 2.39 11.06
CA ILE A 129 3.88 2.98 11.48
C ILE A 129 3.15 1.99 12.36
N LYS A 130 2.80 2.40 13.58
CA LYS A 130 2.06 1.57 14.52
C LYS A 130 0.73 2.24 14.87
N PRO A 131 -0.42 1.57 14.69
CA PRO A 131 -1.71 2.11 15.07
C PRO A 131 -1.78 2.29 16.59
N THR A 132 -2.41 3.39 17.04
CA THR A 132 -2.69 3.65 18.46
C THR A 132 -4.10 3.21 18.84
N ASN A 133 -4.99 3.05 17.86
CA ASN A 133 -6.37 2.64 18.06
C ASN A 133 -6.48 1.12 18.23
N LYS A 134 -7.03 0.66 19.36
CA LYS A 134 -7.24 -0.75 19.68
C LYS A 134 -8.08 -1.50 18.64
N SER A 135 -9.05 -0.83 18.01
CA SER A 135 -9.89 -1.46 16.98
C SER A 135 -9.11 -1.78 15.70
N VAL A 136 -8.08 -1.01 15.38
CA VAL A 136 -7.17 -1.28 14.26
C VAL A 136 -6.14 -2.32 14.68
N GLN A 137 -5.59 -2.21 15.89
CA GLN A 137 -4.60 -3.17 16.43
C GLN A 137 -5.14 -4.62 16.48
N ALA A 138 -6.45 -4.81 16.55
CA ALA A 138 -7.07 -6.13 16.49
C ALA A 138 -6.83 -6.86 15.15
N TYR A 139 -6.48 -6.14 14.09
CA TYR A 139 -6.27 -6.69 12.74
C TYR A 139 -4.89 -6.38 12.17
N ILE A 140 -4.26 -5.29 12.63
CA ILE A 140 -2.99 -4.80 12.09
C ILE A 140 -2.14 -4.29 13.25
N SER A 141 -0.98 -4.90 13.44
CA SER A 141 0.00 -4.50 14.45
C SER A 141 0.93 -3.39 13.95
N GLY A 142 1.08 -3.24 12.64
CA GLY A 142 1.88 -2.16 12.05
C GLY A 142 2.02 -2.22 10.53
N PHE A 143 2.63 -1.15 10.01
CA PHE A 143 3.05 -1.05 8.61
C PHE A 143 4.52 -0.67 8.56
N ASP A 144 5.26 -1.26 7.61
CA ASP A 144 6.59 -0.80 7.22
C ASP A 144 6.52 -0.35 5.76
N ILE A 145 6.76 0.93 5.51
CA ILE A 145 6.72 1.52 4.17
C ILE A 145 8.14 1.85 3.74
N TYR A 146 8.60 1.20 2.69
CA TYR A 146 9.88 1.47 2.05
C TYR A 146 9.65 2.34 0.83
N MET A 147 10.38 3.45 0.76
CA MET A 147 10.33 4.40 -0.36
C MET A 147 11.70 4.49 -1.02
N ASP A 148 11.72 4.49 -2.32
CA ASP A 148 12.93 4.68 -3.11
C ASP A 148 13.36 6.16 -3.06
N LYS A 149 14.63 6.43 -2.76
CA LYS A 149 15.16 7.80 -2.73
C LYS A 149 15.23 8.45 -4.11
N LYS A 150 15.25 7.66 -5.18
CA LYS A 150 15.36 8.16 -6.55
C LYS A 150 14.09 8.89 -7.00
N ASP A 151 12.94 8.28 -6.79
CA ASP A 151 11.65 8.77 -7.29
C ASP A 151 10.60 9.02 -6.20
N MET A 152 10.97 8.85 -4.93
CA MET A 152 10.09 9.00 -3.75
C MET A 152 8.84 8.13 -3.79
N SER A 153 8.83 7.07 -4.57
CA SER A 153 7.71 6.15 -4.64
C SER A 153 7.87 4.97 -3.69
N VAL A 154 6.74 4.38 -3.31
CA VAL A 154 6.74 3.16 -2.49
C VAL A 154 7.32 2.01 -3.30
N SER A 155 8.37 1.37 -2.79
CA SER A 155 8.96 0.15 -3.35
C SER A 155 8.48 -1.11 -2.66
N LYS A 156 8.14 -1.01 -1.36
CA LYS A 156 7.61 -2.11 -0.57
C LYS A 156 6.67 -1.58 0.50
N LEU A 157 5.55 -2.27 0.70
CA LEU A 157 4.66 -2.10 1.84
C LEU A 157 4.58 -3.44 2.58
N ARG A 158 4.94 -3.46 3.86
CA ARG A 158 4.63 -4.56 4.77
C ARG A 158 3.44 -4.22 5.62
N ILE A 159 2.49 -5.13 5.72
CA ILE A 159 1.37 -5.09 6.65
C ILE A 159 1.60 -6.21 7.66
N SER A 160 1.84 -5.89 8.92
CA SER A 160 1.97 -6.86 10.00
C SER A 160 0.61 -7.06 10.67
N GLU A 161 0.07 -8.26 10.62
CA GLU A 161 -1.20 -8.61 11.25
C GLU A 161 -0.99 -8.82 12.77
N ASN A 162 0.12 -9.49 13.12
CA ASN A 162 0.55 -9.72 14.50
C ASN A 162 2.08 -9.73 14.60
N ALA A 163 2.65 -10.36 15.62
CA ALA A 163 4.11 -10.39 15.83
C ALA A 163 4.86 -11.22 14.77
N THR A 164 4.21 -12.19 14.17
CA THR A 164 4.81 -13.20 13.28
C THR A 164 4.22 -13.17 11.88
N ASP A 165 2.90 -12.98 11.75
CA ASP A 165 2.22 -12.98 10.45
C ASP A 165 2.28 -11.61 9.78
N TYR A 166 2.65 -11.59 8.51
CA TYR A 166 2.73 -10.36 7.72
C TYR A 166 2.47 -10.61 6.24
N THR A 167 2.12 -9.55 5.55
CA THR A 167 1.99 -9.52 4.10
C THR A 167 2.89 -8.43 3.53
N ASP A 168 3.82 -8.80 2.65
CA ASP A 168 4.68 -7.89 1.90
C ASP A 168 4.11 -7.67 0.49
N TYR A 169 4.03 -6.42 0.05
CA TYR A 169 3.80 -6.02 -1.32
C TYR A 169 5.07 -5.35 -1.86
N LEU A 170 5.69 -5.93 -2.88
CA LEU A 170 6.86 -5.37 -3.55
C LEU A 170 6.43 -4.82 -4.90
N PHE A 171 6.69 -3.54 -5.15
CA PHE A 171 6.31 -2.83 -6.37
C PHE A 171 7.52 -2.65 -7.28
N GLN A 172 7.42 -3.11 -8.53
CA GLN A 172 8.51 -3.11 -9.51
C GLN A 172 8.02 -2.56 -10.85
N ASN A 173 8.96 -2.16 -11.71
CA ASN A 173 8.66 -1.67 -13.07
C ASN A 173 7.62 -0.55 -13.08
N LYS A 174 7.75 0.39 -12.14
CA LYS A 174 6.81 1.49 -11.95
C LYS A 174 6.82 2.44 -13.15
N LYS A 175 5.61 2.80 -13.62
CA LYS A 175 5.36 3.82 -14.63
C LYS A 175 4.45 4.87 -14.03
N PHE A 176 4.82 6.14 -14.21
CA PHE A 176 4.09 7.27 -13.65
C PHE A 176 3.31 8.01 -14.73
N ASN A 177 2.08 8.38 -14.41
CA ASN A 177 1.22 9.21 -15.25
C ASN A 177 0.89 8.60 -16.63
N THR A 178 0.85 7.26 -16.71
CA THR A 178 0.57 6.52 -17.95
C THR A 178 -0.90 6.14 -18.12
N LEU A 179 -1.71 6.19 -17.05
CA LEU A 179 -3.12 5.81 -17.12
C LEU A 179 -3.97 6.92 -17.75
N THR A 180 -4.63 6.61 -18.85
CA THR A 180 -5.43 7.57 -19.62
C THR A 180 -6.91 7.58 -19.23
N ASP A 181 -7.42 6.48 -18.63
CA ASP A 181 -8.83 6.35 -18.23
C ASP A 181 -8.98 5.65 -16.87
N ASP A 182 -10.22 5.54 -16.39
CA ASP A 182 -10.59 4.98 -15.11
C ASP A 182 -11.07 3.51 -15.16
N LYS A 183 -10.95 2.84 -16.31
CA LYS A 183 -11.49 1.47 -16.50
C LYS A 183 -10.95 0.48 -15.46
N LYS A 184 -9.67 0.62 -15.08
CA LYS A 184 -9.04 -0.23 -14.07
C LYS A 184 -9.66 -0.10 -12.68
N PHE A 185 -10.42 0.96 -12.43
CA PHE A 185 -11.01 1.30 -11.13
C PHE A 185 -12.53 1.18 -11.09
N SER A 186 -13.13 0.57 -12.11
CA SER A 186 -14.57 0.36 -12.14
C SER A 186 -15.03 -0.62 -11.07
N VAL A 187 -15.99 -0.21 -10.25
CA VAL A 187 -16.63 -1.03 -9.21
C VAL A 187 -18.05 -1.46 -9.59
N ASN A 188 -18.50 -1.05 -10.76
CA ASN A 188 -19.80 -1.45 -11.33
C ASN A 188 -19.72 -2.81 -12.01
#